data_4d678619649ddb390d4ee0789e81888c
#
_entry.id   4d678619649ddb390d4ee0789e81888c
#
_cell.length_a   1.000
_cell.length_b   1.000
_cell.length_c   1.000
_cell.angle_alpha   90.00
_cell.angle_beta   90.00
_cell.angle_gamma   90.00
#
_symmetry.space_group_name_H-M   'P 1'
#
loop_
_entity.id
_entity.type
_entity.pdbx_description
1 polymer ?
#
loop_
_entity_poly.entity_id
_entity_poly.type
_entity_poly.pdbx_seq_one_letter_code
_entity_poly.pdbx_strand_id
1 'polypeptide(L)'
;ALHRDEERNAYGMIFIECTEIVIATGGPGELYRDSVYPRHCHGGLGLALEAGLELCNLTESQFGIGTPRAKFPWNLSGTYVQVMPRVYSVDQDGGEHNFLATYYRNTREMVSNTFRKGYQWPFHSTRMLDYQSSLFDLAVFLEQQANRKVYLDFLNNPEPVNEGEAFSLDDLDPDVRAYLENTEALLDRPIDRLRQMNPLAIELYRMHGTNLEQEPLEFTMNNQHM
;
A
#
# COMPACT_ATOMS: atom_id res chain seq x y z
N ALA A 1 -11.15 -12.63 -29.50
CA ALA A 1 -9.72 -12.62 -29.18
C ALA A 1 -8.92 -12.11 -30.36
N LEU A 2 -7.81 -11.41 -30.09
CA LEU A 2 -6.88 -10.98 -31.13
C LEU A 2 -5.70 -11.96 -31.17
N HIS A 3 -5.41 -12.48 -32.34
CA HIS A 3 -4.25 -13.32 -32.61
C HIS A 3 -3.33 -12.63 -33.62
N ARG A 4 -2.03 -12.57 -33.35
CA ARG A 4 -1.05 -11.88 -34.21
C ARG A 4 -0.60 -12.70 -35.42
N ASP A 5 -1.27 -13.78 -35.73
CA ASP A 5 -0.98 -14.60 -36.91
C ASP A 5 -1.68 -13.97 -38.13
N GLU A 6 -0.95 -13.10 -38.82
CA GLU A 6 -1.43 -12.38 -39.98
C GLU A 6 -1.78 -13.30 -41.19
N GLU A 7 -1.29 -14.53 -41.19
CA GLU A 7 -1.59 -15.51 -42.25
C GLU A 7 -3.04 -15.99 -42.20
N ARG A 8 -3.73 -15.85 -41.06
CA ARG A 8 -5.09 -16.36 -40.88
C ARG A 8 -6.18 -15.34 -41.18
N ASN A 9 -5.98 -14.10 -40.79
CA ASN A 9 -6.85 -12.99 -41.16
C ASN A 9 -6.19 -11.63 -40.92
N ALA A 10 -6.52 -10.64 -41.74
CA ALA A 10 -5.91 -9.30 -41.75
C ALA A 10 -6.12 -8.51 -40.43
N TYR A 11 -7.06 -8.91 -39.58
CA TYR A 11 -7.41 -8.21 -38.34
C TYR A 11 -6.99 -8.97 -37.07
N GLY A 12 -6.44 -10.18 -37.21
CA GLY A 12 -6.09 -11.02 -36.09
C GLY A 12 -7.27 -11.42 -35.21
N MET A 13 -8.50 -11.36 -35.71
CA MET A 13 -9.70 -11.69 -34.94
C MET A 13 -10.00 -13.18 -34.98
N ILE A 14 -10.31 -13.76 -33.83
CA ILE A 14 -10.73 -15.14 -33.72
C ILE A 14 -12.14 -15.17 -33.14
N PHE A 15 -13.03 -15.87 -33.83
CA PHE A 15 -14.37 -16.19 -33.35
C PHE A 15 -14.33 -17.51 -32.55
N ILE A 16 -14.85 -17.49 -31.35
CA ILE A 16 -14.98 -18.69 -30.51
C ILE A 16 -16.47 -18.86 -30.18
N GLU A 17 -17.08 -19.90 -30.70
CA GLU A 17 -18.43 -20.30 -30.31
C GLU A 17 -18.36 -21.13 -29.03
N CYS A 18 -19.12 -20.72 -28.03
CA CYS A 18 -19.13 -21.38 -26.73
C CYS A 18 -20.52 -21.26 -26.07
N THR A 19 -20.86 -22.17 -25.20
CA THR A 19 -22.11 -22.17 -24.44
C THR A 19 -22.06 -21.26 -23.22
N GLU A 20 -20.88 -21.07 -22.65
CA GLU A 20 -20.66 -20.29 -21.44
C GLU A 20 -19.34 -19.50 -21.52
N ILE A 21 -19.34 -18.31 -20.90
CA ILE A 21 -18.15 -17.46 -20.78
C ILE A 21 -17.95 -17.11 -19.31
N VAL A 22 -16.73 -17.35 -18.82
CA VAL A 22 -16.28 -16.87 -17.51
C VAL A 22 -15.52 -15.57 -17.67
N ILE A 23 -16.04 -14.49 -17.08
CA ILE A 23 -15.37 -13.19 -17.05
C ILE A 23 -14.54 -13.09 -15.77
N ALA A 24 -13.22 -13.02 -15.92
CA ALA A 24 -12.25 -12.95 -14.82
C ALA A 24 -11.15 -11.90 -15.14
N THR A 25 -11.58 -10.70 -15.53
CA THR A 25 -10.71 -9.63 -16.08
C THR A 25 -10.18 -8.67 -15.03
N GLY A 26 -10.49 -8.89 -13.76
CA GLY A 26 -10.18 -7.97 -12.66
C GLY A 26 -11.02 -6.69 -12.68
N GLY A 27 -10.80 -5.84 -11.70
CA GLY A 27 -11.50 -4.57 -11.54
C GLY A 27 -10.91 -3.44 -12.41
N PRO A 28 -11.63 -2.33 -12.57
CA PRO A 28 -11.23 -1.19 -13.40
C PRO A 28 -10.28 -0.23 -12.65
N GLY A 29 -9.02 -0.60 -12.50
CA GLY A 29 -7.99 0.20 -11.82
C GLY A 29 -7.76 1.60 -12.40
N GLU A 30 -8.20 1.87 -13.64
CA GLU A 30 -8.09 3.18 -14.28
C GLU A 30 -9.10 4.23 -13.79
N LEU A 31 -10.09 3.86 -12.98
CA LEU A 31 -11.06 4.81 -12.42
C LEU A 31 -10.42 5.77 -11.41
N TYR A 32 -9.28 5.43 -10.83
CA TYR A 32 -8.66 6.19 -9.76
C TYR A 32 -7.33 6.78 -10.19
N ARG A 33 -7.01 7.98 -9.65
CA ARG A 33 -5.74 8.65 -9.89
C ARG A 33 -4.56 7.78 -9.51
N ASP A 34 -4.61 7.21 -8.32
CA ASP A 34 -3.60 6.31 -7.79
C ASP A 34 -4.19 4.91 -7.60
N SER A 35 -3.56 3.92 -8.20
CA SER A 35 -3.95 2.52 -8.18
C SER A 35 -2.72 1.64 -8.34
N VAL A 36 -2.70 0.51 -7.66
CA VAL A 36 -1.64 -0.51 -7.83
C VAL A 36 -1.80 -1.32 -9.11
N TYR A 37 -2.92 -1.17 -9.81
CA TYR A 37 -3.13 -1.83 -11.09
C TYR A 37 -2.27 -1.21 -12.19
N PRO A 38 -1.77 -2.00 -13.14
CA PRO A 38 -1.07 -1.50 -14.32
C PRO A 38 -1.93 -0.53 -15.13
N ARG A 39 -1.28 0.35 -15.88
CA ARG A 39 -1.96 1.21 -16.84
C ARG A 39 -2.70 0.34 -17.85
N HIS A 40 -3.84 0.84 -18.32
CA HIS A 40 -4.75 0.14 -19.26
C HIS A 40 -5.48 -1.07 -18.65
N CYS A 41 -5.47 -1.21 -17.32
CA CYS A 41 -6.31 -2.19 -16.63
C CYS A 41 -7.71 -1.61 -16.45
N HIS A 42 -8.55 -1.76 -17.48
CA HIS A 42 -9.92 -1.20 -17.50
C HIS A 42 -10.96 -2.18 -16.93
N GLY A 43 -10.58 -3.43 -16.70
CA GLY A 43 -11.52 -4.50 -16.32
C GLY A 43 -12.45 -4.91 -17.47
N GLY A 44 -13.38 -5.80 -17.18
CA GLY A 44 -14.37 -6.29 -18.14
C GLY A 44 -15.82 -5.90 -17.81
N LEU A 45 -16.03 -5.00 -16.83
CA LEU A 45 -17.37 -4.66 -16.34
C LEU A 45 -18.29 -4.10 -17.42
N GLY A 46 -17.76 -3.26 -18.33
CA GLY A 46 -18.53 -2.71 -19.44
C GLY A 46 -19.10 -3.79 -20.34
N LEU A 47 -18.29 -4.79 -20.70
CA LEU A 47 -18.72 -5.92 -21.52
C LEU A 47 -19.80 -6.76 -20.82
N ALA A 48 -19.65 -6.97 -19.51
CA ALA A 48 -20.64 -7.70 -18.71
C ALA A 48 -22.00 -6.96 -18.70
N LEU A 49 -21.96 -5.64 -18.45
CA LEU A 49 -23.17 -4.79 -18.46
C LEU A 49 -23.84 -4.75 -19.84
N GLU A 50 -23.08 -4.59 -20.91
CA GLU A 50 -23.61 -4.60 -22.28
C GLU A 50 -24.25 -5.97 -22.64
N ALA A 51 -23.71 -7.06 -22.09
CA ALA A 51 -24.29 -8.40 -22.22
C ALA A 51 -25.54 -8.63 -21.34
N GLY A 52 -25.95 -7.64 -20.54
CA GLY A 52 -27.13 -7.73 -19.69
C GLY A 52 -26.92 -8.46 -18.36
N LEU A 53 -25.67 -8.63 -17.92
CA LEU A 53 -25.37 -9.24 -16.63
C LEU A 53 -25.70 -8.28 -15.48
N GLU A 54 -26.27 -8.82 -14.41
CA GLU A 54 -26.44 -8.09 -13.15
C GLU A 54 -25.14 -8.05 -12.39
N LEU A 55 -24.76 -6.86 -11.91
CA LEU A 55 -23.57 -6.65 -11.10
C LEU A 55 -23.97 -6.20 -9.70
N CYS A 56 -23.18 -6.60 -8.70
CA CYS A 56 -23.39 -6.19 -7.31
C CYS A 56 -22.14 -5.46 -6.78
N ASN A 57 -22.31 -4.73 -5.68
CA ASN A 57 -21.24 -4.04 -4.96
C ASN A 57 -20.42 -3.05 -5.80
N LEU A 58 -21.00 -2.43 -6.82
CA LEU A 58 -20.31 -1.50 -7.72
C LEU A 58 -19.77 -0.25 -7.03
N THR A 59 -20.27 0.06 -5.84
CA THR A 59 -19.77 1.16 -5.00
C THR A 59 -18.64 0.75 -4.05
N GLU A 60 -18.37 -0.55 -3.96
CA GLU A 60 -17.35 -1.10 -3.07
C GLU A 60 -15.97 -1.03 -3.73
N SER A 61 -15.14 -0.13 -3.24
CA SER A 61 -13.75 -0.03 -3.63
C SER A 61 -12.87 -0.14 -2.41
N GLN A 62 -11.80 -0.92 -2.52
CA GLN A 62 -10.86 -1.12 -1.43
C GLN A 62 -9.62 -0.27 -1.64
N PHE A 63 -9.25 0.46 -0.60
CA PHE A 63 -8.09 1.34 -0.58
C PHE A 63 -7.07 0.84 0.44
N GLY A 64 -5.80 1.05 0.13
CA GLY A 64 -4.68 0.79 1.00
C GLY A 64 -3.48 1.62 0.58
N ILE A 65 -2.39 1.47 1.27
CA ILE A 65 -1.16 2.20 0.98
C ILE A 65 -0.41 1.60 -0.21
N GLY A 66 0.10 2.48 -1.05
CA GLY A 66 0.93 2.11 -2.20
C GLY A 66 1.73 3.30 -2.71
N THR A 67 2.65 3.06 -3.61
CA THR A 67 3.40 4.15 -4.24
C THR A 67 2.57 4.85 -5.31
N PRO A 68 2.81 6.16 -5.56
CA PRO A 68 2.08 6.91 -6.58
C PRO A 68 2.21 6.28 -7.97
N ARG A 69 1.09 6.26 -8.70
CA ARG A 69 1.03 5.68 -10.06
C ARG A 69 2.01 6.34 -11.04
N ALA A 70 2.31 7.61 -10.83
CA ALA A 70 3.24 8.36 -11.67
C ALA A 70 4.69 7.86 -11.58
N LYS A 71 5.05 7.16 -10.51
CA LYS A 71 6.37 6.57 -10.30
C LYS A 71 6.33 5.08 -10.62
N PHE A 72 6.30 4.25 -9.60
CA PHE A 72 6.17 2.80 -9.72
C PHE A 72 5.02 2.34 -8.82
N PRO A 73 3.82 2.09 -9.40
CA PRO A 73 2.65 1.74 -8.61
C PRO A 73 2.81 0.34 -8.02
N TRP A 74 2.97 0.28 -6.71
CA TRP A 74 3.15 -0.96 -5.97
C TRP A 74 2.46 -0.91 -4.61
N ASN A 75 1.92 -2.04 -4.19
CA ASN A 75 1.33 -2.18 -2.87
C ASN A 75 2.43 -2.17 -1.79
N LEU A 76 2.26 -1.35 -0.76
CA LEU A 76 3.18 -1.22 0.37
C LEU A 76 2.76 -1.98 1.62
N SER A 77 1.71 -2.80 1.57
CA SER A 77 1.42 -3.75 2.64
C SER A 77 2.54 -4.80 2.77
N GLY A 78 2.51 -5.59 3.82
CA GLY A 78 3.56 -6.57 4.09
C GLY A 78 4.80 -5.95 4.72
N THR A 79 5.96 -6.43 4.33
CA THR A 79 7.23 -6.10 4.99
C THR A 79 7.60 -4.62 4.99
N TYR A 80 7.15 -3.83 4.00
CA TYR A 80 7.46 -2.41 3.94
C TYR A 80 7.03 -1.62 5.19
N VAL A 81 5.88 -1.94 5.77
CA VAL A 81 5.42 -1.29 7.01
C VAL A 81 5.64 -2.15 8.26
N GLN A 82 5.79 -3.47 8.10
CA GLN A 82 6.14 -4.35 9.21
C GLN A 82 7.55 -4.09 9.79
N VAL A 83 8.41 -3.45 9.03
CA VAL A 83 9.71 -3.00 9.54
C VAL A 83 9.64 -1.68 10.30
N MET A 84 8.45 -1.11 10.46
CA MET A 84 8.17 0.11 11.22
C MET A 84 9.12 1.26 10.83
N PRO A 85 9.06 1.74 9.56
CA PRO A 85 9.83 2.90 9.14
C PRO A 85 9.29 4.17 9.82
N ARG A 86 10.09 5.25 9.84
CA ARG A 86 9.57 6.57 10.16
C ARG A 86 8.54 6.97 9.09
N VAL A 87 7.37 7.39 9.54
CA VAL A 87 6.27 7.87 8.69
C VAL A 87 6.06 9.35 8.95
N TYR A 88 6.14 10.15 7.93
CA TYR A 88 5.97 11.62 8.04
C TYR A 88 5.36 12.20 6.78
N SER A 89 4.82 13.41 6.87
CA SER A 89 4.37 14.17 5.71
C SER A 89 5.19 15.43 5.54
N VAL A 90 5.18 15.95 4.30
CA VAL A 90 5.86 17.20 3.93
C VAL A 90 4.83 18.13 3.31
N ASP A 91 4.76 19.36 3.80
CA ASP A 91 3.90 20.42 3.26
C ASP A 91 4.55 21.12 2.05
N GLN A 92 3.83 22.12 1.51
CA GLN A 92 4.28 22.85 0.33
C GLN A 92 5.51 23.75 0.59
N ASP A 93 5.74 24.11 1.85
CA ASP A 93 6.88 24.93 2.28
C ASP A 93 8.11 24.06 2.67
N GLY A 94 7.96 22.74 2.60
CA GLY A 94 9.01 21.79 2.95
C GLY A 94 9.06 21.42 4.43
N GLY A 95 8.06 21.84 5.22
CA GLY A 95 7.94 21.47 6.63
C GLY A 95 7.55 20.00 6.81
N GLU A 96 8.27 19.30 7.68
CA GLU A 96 7.97 17.90 8.03
C GLU A 96 7.01 17.81 9.21
N HIS A 97 6.11 16.84 9.17
CA HIS A 97 5.09 16.62 10.20
C HIS A 97 5.04 15.16 10.61
N ASN A 98 5.21 14.89 11.90
CA ASN A 98 4.92 13.59 12.52
C ASN A 98 3.39 13.44 12.72
N PHE A 99 2.66 13.33 11.61
CA PHE A 99 1.20 13.41 11.61
C PHE A 99 0.52 12.23 12.34
N LEU A 100 1.13 11.05 12.37
CA LEU A 100 0.57 9.89 13.06
C LEU A 100 0.43 10.11 14.57
N ALA A 101 1.28 10.97 15.16
CA ALA A 101 1.22 11.32 16.57
C ALA A 101 -0.12 11.94 17.00
N THR A 102 -0.88 12.53 16.07
CA THR A 102 -2.22 13.09 16.36
C THR A 102 -3.31 12.03 16.46
N TYR A 103 -3.05 10.80 16.00
CA TYR A 103 -4.06 9.75 15.92
C TYR A 103 -3.89 8.64 16.94
N TYR A 104 -2.73 8.54 17.58
CA TYR A 104 -2.41 7.50 18.55
C TYR A 104 -2.08 8.10 19.91
N ARG A 105 -2.34 7.35 20.99
CA ARG A 105 -2.17 7.83 22.36
C ARG A 105 -0.73 7.81 22.85
N ASN A 106 0.08 6.90 22.27
CA ASN A 106 1.47 6.71 22.64
C ASN A 106 2.25 6.04 21.50
N THR A 107 3.58 6.08 21.60
CA THR A 107 4.50 5.55 20.60
C THR A 107 4.35 4.05 20.38
N ARG A 108 4.17 3.28 21.45
CA ARG A 108 3.97 1.82 21.36
C ARG A 108 2.75 1.47 20.51
N GLU A 109 1.62 2.13 20.77
CA GLU A 109 0.37 1.90 20.04
C GLU A 109 0.51 2.28 18.56
N MET A 110 1.07 3.44 18.27
CA MET A 110 1.33 3.91 16.91
C MET A 110 2.19 2.91 16.13
N VAL A 111 3.32 2.51 16.71
CA VAL A 111 4.30 1.64 16.03
C VAL A 111 3.76 0.23 15.84
N SER A 112 3.09 -0.34 16.86
CA SER A 112 2.49 -1.67 16.76
C SER A 112 1.38 -1.72 15.71
N ASN A 113 0.60 -0.64 15.56
CA ASN A 113 -0.44 -0.58 14.54
C ASN A 113 0.10 -0.25 13.15
N THR A 114 1.20 0.48 13.04
CA THR A 114 1.96 0.60 11.78
C THR A 114 2.43 -0.78 11.30
N PHE A 115 3.01 -1.59 12.19
CA PHE A 115 3.37 -2.97 11.87
C PHE A 115 2.16 -3.79 11.39
N ARG A 116 1.04 -3.74 12.14
CA ARG A 116 -0.18 -4.49 11.80
C ARG A 116 -0.78 -4.08 10.46
N LYS A 117 -0.54 -2.83 10.02
CA LYS A 117 -0.96 -2.39 8.68
C LYS A 117 -0.35 -3.26 7.57
N GLY A 118 0.76 -3.91 7.79
CA GLY A 118 1.38 -4.84 6.85
C GLY A 118 0.53 -6.06 6.50
N TYR A 119 -0.31 -6.56 7.43
CA TYR A 119 -1.18 -7.71 7.20
C TYR A 119 -2.68 -7.41 7.41
N GLN A 120 -3.03 -6.29 8.03
CA GLN A 120 -4.42 -5.81 8.17
C GLN A 120 -4.79 -4.85 7.04
N TRP A 121 -4.71 -5.32 5.87
CA TRP A 121 -4.92 -4.65 4.59
C TRP A 121 -6.15 -5.26 3.89
N PRO A 122 -6.94 -4.48 3.13
CA PRO A 122 -6.93 -3.03 2.94
C PRO A 122 -7.57 -2.25 4.12
N PHE A 123 -7.86 -0.96 3.91
CA PHE A 123 -8.63 -0.15 4.88
C PHE A 123 -9.93 -0.86 5.29
N HIS A 124 -10.21 -0.83 6.59
CA HIS A 124 -11.46 -1.37 7.14
C HIS A 124 -11.95 -0.48 8.28
N SER A 125 -13.18 0.01 8.19
CA SER A 125 -13.74 1.00 9.12
C SER A 125 -13.73 0.54 10.59
N THR A 126 -13.98 -0.74 10.85
CA THR A 126 -13.95 -1.26 12.23
C THR A 126 -12.55 -1.27 12.84
N ARG A 127 -11.49 -1.28 12.02
CA ARG A 127 -10.09 -1.20 12.48
C ARG A 127 -9.63 0.24 12.74
N MET A 128 -10.52 1.21 12.73
CA MET A 128 -10.29 2.56 13.27
C MET A 128 -10.66 2.66 14.75
N LEU A 129 -11.57 1.79 15.21
CA LEU A 129 -11.99 1.78 16.60
C LEU A 129 -10.80 1.37 17.50
N ASP A 130 -10.77 1.91 18.70
CA ASP A 130 -9.74 1.62 19.69
C ASP A 130 -8.30 1.80 19.16
N TYR A 131 -8.09 2.82 18.34
CA TYR A 131 -6.78 3.21 17.80
C TYR A 131 -6.07 2.12 16.99
N GLN A 132 -6.82 1.33 16.22
CA GLN A 132 -6.26 0.23 15.44
C GLN A 132 -5.66 0.68 14.09
N SER A 133 -5.18 -0.30 13.31
CA SER A 133 -4.31 -0.09 12.15
C SER A 133 -4.91 0.73 11.01
N SER A 134 -6.24 0.81 10.84
CA SER A 134 -6.85 1.62 9.77
C SER A 134 -6.92 3.11 10.08
N LEU A 135 -6.57 3.53 11.31
CA LEU A 135 -6.26 4.94 11.58
C LEU A 135 -5.06 5.43 10.75
N PHE A 136 -4.10 4.56 10.50
CA PHE A 136 -2.98 4.85 9.61
C PHE A 136 -3.47 5.27 8.21
N ASP A 137 -4.40 4.50 7.62
CA ASP A 137 -4.96 4.80 6.30
C ASP A 137 -5.71 6.14 6.29
N LEU A 138 -6.54 6.38 7.32
CA LEU A 138 -7.28 7.62 7.47
C LEU A 138 -6.33 8.82 7.60
N ALA A 139 -5.30 8.69 8.43
CA ALA A 139 -4.30 9.75 8.62
C ALA A 139 -3.59 10.09 7.31
N VAL A 140 -3.13 9.09 6.55
CA VAL A 140 -2.52 9.28 5.24
C VAL A 140 -3.49 9.97 4.27
N PHE A 141 -4.75 9.56 4.24
CA PHE A 141 -5.77 10.19 3.39
C PHE A 141 -5.95 11.67 3.74
N LEU A 142 -6.02 12.01 5.03
CA LEU A 142 -6.21 13.40 5.47
C LEU A 142 -4.99 14.28 5.17
N GLU A 143 -3.78 13.76 5.30
CA GLU A 143 -2.56 14.46 4.87
C GLU A 143 -2.61 14.79 3.36
N GLN A 144 -3.04 13.84 2.55
CA GLN A 144 -3.21 14.06 1.12
C GLN A 144 -4.30 15.08 0.78
N GLN A 145 -5.42 15.09 1.53
CA GLN A 145 -6.45 16.12 1.39
C GLN A 145 -5.92 17.53 1.77
N ALA A 146 -4.96 17.59 2.68
CA ALA A 146 -4.24 18.81 3.03
C ALA A 146 -3.13 19.20 2.02
N ASN A 147 -3.04 18.52 0.88
CA ASN A 147 -2.01 18.68 -0.14
C ASN A 147 -0.58 18.44 0.37
N ARG A 148 -0.40 17.56 1.34
CA ARG A 148 0.90 17.11 1.82
C ARG A 148 1.30 15.81 1.15
N LYS A 149 2.60 15.63 0.94
CA LYS A 149 3.17 14.36 0.48
C LYS A 149 3.56 13.51 1.68
N VAL A 150 3.34 12.22 1.59
CA VAL A 150 3.60 11.29 2.70
C VAL A 150 4.75 10.36 2.32
N TYR A 151 5.61 10.05 3.30
CA TYR A 151 6.84 9.29 3.10
C TYR A 151 7.03 8.17 4.13
N LEU A 152 7.61 7.07 3.66
CA LEU A 152 8.24 6.03 4.48
C LEU A 152 9.76 6.23 4.43
N ASP A 153 10.38 6.48 5.58
CA ASP A 153 11.82 6.57 5.71
C ASP A 153 12.37 5.32 6.40
N PHE A 154 13.08 4.52 5.65
CA PHE A 154 13.66 3.26 6.14
C PHE A 154 14.99 3.45 6.87
N LEU A 155 15.57 4.65 6.86
CA LEU A 155 16.85 4.94 7.52
C LEU A 155 16.65 5.30 9.00
N ASN A 156 15.47 5.82 9.34
CA ASN A 156 15.14 6.28 10.66
C ASN A 156 13.98 5.51 11.28
N ASN A 157 14.05 5.29 12.58
CA ASN A 157 12.97 4.73 13.39
C ASN A 157 11.84 5.76 13.56
N PRO A 158 10.60 5.31 13.91
CA PRO A 158 9.48 6.19 14.18
C PRO A 158 9.81 7.27 15.22
N GLU A 159 9.33 8.47 14.99
CA GLU A 159 9.35 9.52 16.00
C GLU A 159 8.32 9.23 17.10
N PRO A 160 8.58 9.65 18.35
CA PRO A 160 7.64 9.43 19.44
C PRO A 160 6.34 10.23 19.26
N VAL A 161 5.27 9.72 19.88
CA VAL A 161 3.96 10.40 19.92
C VAL A 161 3.98 11.51 20.96
N ASN A 162 4.52 11.26 22.16
CA ASN A 162 4.53 12.21 23.25
C ASN A 162 5.96 12.61 23.61
N GLU A 163 6.10 13.80 24.17
CA GLU A 163 7.35 14.26 24.73
C GLU A 163 7.80 13.35 25.89
N GLY A 164 9.06 12.95 25.86
CA GLY A 164 9.64 12.03 26.85
C GLY A 164 9.49 10.53 26.52
N GLU A 165 8.74 10.18 25.47
CA GLU A 165 8.75 8.82 24.92
C GLU A 165 9.92 8.63 23.96
N ALA A 166 10.26 7.38 23.67
CA ALA A 166 11.22 7.00 22.65
C ALA A 166 10.75 5.71 21.95
N PHE A 167 11.13 5.53 20.71
CA PHE A 167 10.95 4.24 20.04
C PHE A 167 11.83 3.18 20.71
N SER A 168 11.23 2.04 21.05
CA SER A 168 11.95 0.87 21.58
C SER A 168 11.33 -0.41 21.03
N LEU A 169 12.17 -1.34 20.58
CA LEU A 169 11.74 -2.68 20.19
C LEU A 169 11.27 -3.51 21.40
N ASP A 170 11.70 -3.14 22.61
CA ASP A 170 11.29 -3.83 23.84
C ASP A 170 9.87 -3.44 24.28
N ASP A 171 9.38 -2.28 23.86
CA ASP A 171 8.07 -1.74 24.21
C ASP A 171 6.96 -2.09 23.22
N LEU A 172 7.25 -2.89 22.22
CA LEU A 172 6.25 -3.32 21.22
C LEU A 172 5.18 -4.22 21.85
N ASP A 173 4.02 -4.27 21.19
CA ASP A 173 3.00 -5.24 21.56
C ASP A 173 3.54 -6.67 21.41
N PRO A 174 3.12 -7.62 22.28
CA PRO A 174 3.71 -8.97 22.32
C PRO A 174 3.64 -9.73 20.99
N ASP A 175 2.56 -9.56 20.21
CA ASP A 175 2.40 -10.19 18.89
C ASP A 175 3.40 -9.64 17.87
N VAL A 176 3.63 -8.33 17.88
CA VAL A 176 4.57 -7.65 16.99
C VAL A 176 6.01 -8.05 17.34
N ARG A 177 6.36 -8.01 18.63
CA ARG A 177 7.67 -8.42 19.11
C ARG A 177 7.98 -9.88 18.77
N ALA A 178 7.06 -10.80 19.06
CA ALA A 178 7.22 -12.22 18.75
C ALA A 178 7.40 -12.47 17.23
N TYR A 179 6.73 -11.71 16.39
CA TYR A 179 6.93 -11.81 14.95
C TYR A 179 8.35 -11.43 14.51
N LEU A 180 8.88 -10.31 15.04
CA LEU A 180 10.23 -9.86 14.74
C LEU A 180 11.31 -10.81 15.32
N GLU A 181 11.08 -11.40 16.49
CA GLU A 181 11.94 -12.42 17.07
C GLU A 181 11.99 -13.67 16.15
N ASN A 182 10.84 -14.16 15.73
CA ASN A 182 10.73 -15.34 14.87
C ASN A 182 11.35 -15.14 13.47
N THR A 183 11.43 -13.91 13.00
CA THR A 183 12.05 -13.55 11.72
C THR A 183 13.50 -13.06 11.87
N GLU A 184 14.04 -13.11 13.09
CA GLU A 184 15.40 -12.60 13.42
C GLU A 184 15.59 -11.13 13.04
N ALA A 185 14.50 -10.35 13.07
CA ALA A 185 14.46 -8.96 12.60
C ALA A 185 14.41 -7.92 13.74
N LEU A 186 14.84 -8.27 14.96
CA LEU A 186 15.05 -7.31 16.06
C LEU A 186 16.36 -6.53 15.82
N LEU A 187 16.37 -5.69 14.79
CA LEU A 187 17.53 -4.89 14.38
C LEU A 187 17.25 -3.39 14.54
N ASP A 188 18.29 -2.59 14.73
CA ASP A 188 18.17 -1.18 15.13
C ASP A 188 17.43 -0.32 14.09
N ARG A 189 17.68 -0.50 12.80
CA ARG A 189 17.10 0.36 11.76
C ARG A 189 16.06 -0.37 10.93
N PRO A 190 15.02 0.33 10.44
CA PRO A 190 14.03 -0.24 9.54
C PRO A 190 14.62 -0.89 8.29
N ILE A 191 15.63 -0.27 7.68
CA ILE A 191 16.28 -0.81 6.47
C ILE A 191 16.99 -2.14 6.75
N ASP A 192 17.57 -2.31 7.94
CA ASP A 192 18.23 -3.55 8.31
C ASP A 192 17.19 -4.65 8.59
N ARG A 193 16.06 -4.29 9.23
CA ARG A 193 14.90 -5.16 9.37
C ARG A 193 14.33 -5.58 8.00
N LEU A 194 14.22 -4.64 7.06
CA LEU A 194 13.73 -4.92 5.71
C LEU A 194 14.68 -5.85 4.94
N ARG A 195 15.98 -5.62 5.06
CA ARG A 195 16.99 -6.48 4.44
C ARG A 195 16.95 -7.90 4.99
N GLN A 196 16.72 -8.05 6.30
CA GLN A 196 16.57 -9.35 6.95
C GLN A 196 15.30 -10.08 6.51
N MET A 197 14.16 -9.39 6.51
CA MET A 197 12.86 -10.00 6.26
C MET A 197 12.57 -10.19 4.76
N ASN A 198 12.98 -9.24 3.92
CA ASN A 198 12.67 -9.24 2.49
C ASN A 198 13.68 -8.42 1.68
N PRO A 199 14.87 -8.93 1.39
CA PRO A 199 15.88 -8.20 0.60
C PRO A 199 15.40 -7.87 -0.82
N LEU A 200 14.51 -8.69 -1.40
CA LEU A 200 13.96 -8.43 -2.73
C LEU A 200 13.07 -7.18 -2.77
N ALA A 201 12.50 -6.77 -1.65
CA ALA A 201 11.74 -5.52 -1.55
C ALA A 201 12.62 -4.30 -1.80
N ILE A 202 13.87 -4.31 -1.33
CA ILE A 202 14.85 -3.24 -1.58
C ILE A 202 15.27 -3.24 -3.05
N GLU A 203 15.57 -4.41 -3.59
CA GLU A 203 16.00 -4.56 -4.97
C GLU A 203 14.91 -4.14 -5.97
N LEU A 204 13.64 -4.46 -5.68
CA LEU A 204 12.51 -4.07 -6.50
C LEU A 204 12.48 -2.55 -6.72
N TYR A 205 12.58 -1.77 -5.64
CA TYR A 205 12.58 -0.31 -5.76
C TYR A 205 13.85 0.23 -6.42
N ARG A 206 14.99 -0.37 -6.17
CA ARG A 206 16.24 -0.01 -6.84
C ARG A 206 16.16 -0.18 -8.36
N MET A 207 15.57 -1.29 -8.84
CA MET A 207 15.33 -1.51 -10.28
C MET A 207 14.37 -0.48 -10.90
N HIS A 208 13.52 0.14 -10.10
CA HIS A 208 12.57 1.17 -10.52
C HIS A 208 13.03 2.60 -10.17
N GLY A 209 14.31 2.78 -9.85
CA GLY A 209 14.93 4.10 -9.70
C GLY A 209 14.78 4.75 -8.33
N THR A 210 14.35 4.01 -7.30
CA THR A 210 14.29 4.50 -5.92
C THR A 210 15.20 3.67 -5.02
N ASN A 211 16.11 4.33 -4.32
CA ASN A 211 17.05 3.65 -3.41
C ASN A 211 16.60 3.81 -1.95
N LEU A 212 15.91 2.80 -1.42
CA LEU A 212 15.42 2.80 -0.02
C LEU A 212 16.53 2.88 1.03
N GLU A 213 17.78 2.64 0.64
CA GLU A 213 18.96 2.76 1.50
C GLU A 213 19.53 4.18 1.54
N GLN A 214 18.96 5.13 0.79
CA GLN A 214 19.49 6.49 0.66
C GLN A 214 18.40 7.57 0.72
N GLU A 215 17.17 7.24 0.37
CA GLU A 215 16.07 8.20 0.25
C GLU A 215 14.74 7.64 0.76
N PRO A 216 13.85 8.50 1.27
CA PRO A 216 12.51 8.10 1.67
C PRO A 216 11.63 7.78 0.46
N LEU A 217 10.69 6.87 0.67
CA LEU A 217 9.74 6.40 -0.32
C LEU A 217 8.43 7.19 -0.22
N GLU A 218 8.10 7.99 -1.24
CA GLU A 218 6.79 8.63 -1.33
C GLU A 218 5.69 7.60 -1.50
N PHE A 219 4.61 7.72 -0.72
CA PHE A 219 3.46 6.83 -0.83
C PHE A 219 2.13 7.57 -0.72
N THR A 220 1.05 6.89 -1.02
CA THR A 220 -0.29 7.47 -1.10
C THR A 220 -1.35 6.41 -0.80
N MET A 221 -2.59 6.85 -0.58
CA MET A 221 -3.72 5.92 -0.63
C MET A 221 -3.99 5.53 -2.07
N ASN A 222 -3.99 4.24 -2.32
CA ASN A 222 -4.20 3.63 -3.64
C ASN A 222 -5.45 2.77 -3.68
N ASN A 223 -6.12 2.73 -4.82
CA ASN A 223 -7.08 1.68 -5.09
C ASN A 223 -6.35 0.32 -5.17
N GLN A 224 -6.83 -0.63 -4.40
CA GLN A 224 -6.22 -1.96 -4.25
C GLN A 224 -7.10 -3.05 -4.86
N HIS A 225 -8.42 -2.94 -4.68
CA HIS A 225 -9.43 -3.88 -5.17
C HIS A 225 -10.72 -3.18 -5.51
N MET A 226 -11.50 -3.84 -6.36
CA MET A 226 -12.87 -3.52 -6.69
C MET A 226 -13.69 -4.80 -6.81
#